data_4734052bed0d368ce7fc77b5536ac9f0
#
_entry.id   4734052bed0d368ce7fc77b5536ac9f0
#
_cell.length_a   1.000
_cell.length_b   1.000
_cell.length_c   1.000
_cell.angle_alpha   90.00
_cell.angle_beta   90.00
_cell.angle_gamma   90.00
#
_symmetry.space_group_name_H-M   'P 1'
#
loop_
_entity.id
_entity.type
_entity.pdbx_description
1 polymer ?
#
loop_
_entity_poly.entity_id
_entity_poly.type
_entity_poly.pdbx_seq_one_letter_code
_entity_poly.pdbx_strand_id
1 'polypeptide(L)'
;MCVNTYIKYVVVAFTALFSTTLFANPVIEHWTTHNGARVYFVHAPQLPMVDMRIVFDAGAARDGKDPSLALMTNGLLDEGADGLNADQIAERFESIGAEYGSGAYRDMATLSLRTLSEKKIYDKAVATLAKILLHPSFPKDALERERSRMLTALKEEEQSPGAIAGKAFYKAIYQGHPYSHMPEGTKSGIKSLDVKKLKAFYKRYYVGRNAIFAIVGDLDRKQAEQLANNLVGKLPEGKPAPALPDVQTLKAAKEVRIEFPSTQTHILVGQPGMKRGDPDYFSLYVGNYTLGGSGLVSRLSDEIREKRGLAYTTYSYFAPMRQDGPYTIGVQTRNKSAEESLKVLRETVANFVKNGPTAKELVASKKNITGGFPLRISSNSKIIDYIAMIGFYQLPLNYLDTFNDKVEAVTIKEIKKAFQKRIHPDKMVTVMVGRLPSSGSSGSGKK
;
A
#
# COMPACT_ATOMS: atom_id res chain seq x y z
N MET A 1 -38.26 -52.10 17.59
CA MET A 1 -37.44 -51.15 18.36
C MET A 1 -36.00 -50.97 17.88
N CYS A 2 -35.43 -51.85 17.04
CA CYS A 2 -34.03 -51.75 16.58
C CYS A 2 -33.79 -50.88 15.31
N VAL A 3 -34.80 -50.63 14.49
CA VAL A 3 -34.63 -49.88 13.23
C VAL A 3 -34.40 -48.35 13.49
N ASN A 4 -35.01 -47.78 14.52
CA ASN A 4 -34.85 -46.32 14.80
C ASN A 4 -33.49 -45.95 15.38
N THR A 5 -32.75 -46.90 15.92
CA THR A 5 -31.41 -46.64 16.52
C THR A 5 -30.36 -46.61 15.43
N TYR A 6 -30.44 -47.44 14.40
CA TYR A 6 -29.51 -47.42 13.25
C TYR A 6 -29.63 -46.15 12.39
N ILE A 7 -30.88 -45.66 12.20
CA ILE A 7 -31.10 -44.41 11.45
C ILE A 7 -30.47 -43.20 12.15
N LYS A 8 -30.51 -43.14 13.50
CA LYS A 8 -29.85 -42.05 14.27
C LYS A 8 -28.32 -42.08 14.14
N TYR A 9 -27.69 -43.22 14.14
CA TYR A 9 -26.23 -43.34 14.00
C TYR A 9 -25.77 -43.09 12.55
N VAL A 10 -26.54 -43.43 11.52
CA VAL A 10 -26.26 -43.14 10.12
C VAL A 10 -26.40 -41.65 9.84
N VAL A 11 -27.38 -40.93 10.40
CA VAL A 11 -27.56 -39.49 10.27
C VAL A 11 -26.45 -38.74 10.97
N VAL A 12 -26.01 -39.20 12.17
CA VAL A 12 -24.89 -38.57 12.90
C VAL A 12 -23.54 -38.82 12.19
N ALA A 13 -23.34 -40.01 11.60
CA ALA A 13 -22.13 -40.30 10.80
C ALA A 13 -22.10 -39.49 9.48
N PHE A 14 -23.24 -39.24 8.84
CA PHE A 14 -23.32 -38.43 7.62
C PHE A 14 -23.12 -36.93 7.90
N THR A 15 -23.55 -36.43 9.05
CA THR A 15 -23.31 -35.03 9.47
C THR A 15 -21.85 -34.79 9.90
N ALA A 16 -21.15 -35.80 10.40
CA ALA A 16 -19.73 -35.67 10.78
C ALA A 16 -18.76 -35.66 9.59
N LEU A 17 -19.21 -36.14 8.41
CA LEU A 17 -18.40 -36.14 7.17
C LEU A 17 -18.46 -34.83 6.37
N PHE A 18 -19.31 -33.88 6.74
CA PHE A 18 -19.50 -32.62 6.00
C PHE A 18 -18.85 -31.39 6.65
N SER A 19 -18.02 -31.56 7.66
CA SER A 19 -17.49 -30.43 8.43
C SER A 19 -15.96 -30.34 8.47
N THR A 20 -15.29 -30.34 7.34
CA THR A 20 -13.92 -29.82 7.27
C THR A 20 -13.62 -29.25 5.88
N THR A 21 -14.32 -28.20 5.46
CA THR A 21 -13.67 -27.24 4.58
C THR A 21 -12.73 -26.39 5.44
N LEU A 22 -11.59 -26.97 5.80
CA LEU A 22 -10.43 -26.20 6.19
C LEU A 22 -10.14 -25.27 5.01
N PHE A 23 -10.40 -23.99 5.15
CA PHE A 23 -9.84 -22.98 4.25
C PHE A 23 -8.32 -23.07 4.41
N ALA A 24 -7.69 -23.94 3.63
CA ALA A 24 -6.25 -23.96 3.57
C ALA A 24 -5.77 -22.62 3.00
N ASN A 25 -4.83 -22.00 3.66
CA ASN A 25 -4.21 -20.80 3.11
C ASN A 25 -3.60 -21.10 1.74
N PRO A 26 -3.54 -20.11 0.83
CA PRO A 26 -2.96 -20.31 -0.49
C PRO A 26 -1.50 -20.75 -0.40
N VAL A 27 -1.15 -21.89 -1.01
CA VAL A 27 0.24 -22.36 -1.09
C VAL A 27 0.98 -21.53 -2.14
N ILE A 28 2.04 -20.84 -1.72
CA ILE A 28 2.85 -19.99 -2.60
C ILE A 28 4.04 -20.80 -3.13
N GLU A 29 4.02 -21.09 -4.44
CA GLU A 29 5.16 -21.61 -5.16
C GLU A 29 6.08 -20.48 -5.62
N HIS A 30 7.39 -20.70 -5.61
CA HIS A 30 8.39 -19.69 -5.98
C HIS A 30 9.51 -20.28 -6.84
N TRP A 31 9.91 -19.53 -7.87
CA TRP A 31 11.11 -19.79 -8.68
C TRP A 31 11.66 -18.51 -9.31
N THR A 32 12.80 -18.64 -9.96
CA THR A 32 13.45 -17.53 -10.66
C THR A 32 13.61 -17.91 -12.14
N THR A 33 13.30 -17.00 -13.04
CA THR A 33 13.54 -17.17 -14.47
C THR A 33 15.02 -17.05 -14.81
N HIS A 34 15.43 -17.45 -16.00
CA HIS A 34 16.84 -17.43 -16.44
C HIS A 34 17.47 -16.03 -16.41
N ASN A 35 16.68 -14.95 -16.58
CA ASN A 35 17.12 -13.56 -16.52
C ASN A 35 16.99 -12.92 -15.12
N GLY A 36 16.71 -13.73 -14.10
CA GLY A 36 16.67 -13.30 -12.71
C GLY A 36 15.35 -12.72 -12.20
N ALA A 37 14.25 -12.76 -12.98
CA ALA A 37 12.93 -12.37 -12.48
C ALA A 37 12.39 -13.39 -11.48
N ARG A 38 11.88 -12.93 -10.35
CA ARG A 38 11.35 -13.76 -9.28
C ARG A 38 9.84 -13.97 -9.49
N VAL A 39 9.40 -15.21 -9.53
CA VAL A 39 8.02 -15.58 -9.78
C VAL A 39 7.39 -16.19 -8.54
N TYR A 40 6.18 -15.78 -8.24
CA TYR A 40 5.36 -16.26 -7.11
C TYR A 40 4.00 -16.69 -7.67
N PHE A 41 3.61 -17.93 -7.43
CA PHE A 41 2.42 -18.52 -8.01
C PHE A 41 1.54 -19.15 -6.95
N VAL A 42 0.23 -18.98 -7.11
CA VAL A 42 -0.81 -19.70 -6.36
C VAL A 42 -1.78 -20.33 -7.36
N HIS A 43 -1.85 -21.65 -7.34
CA HIS A 43 -2.85 -22.40 -8.10
C HIS A 43 -4.23 -22.22 -7.46
N ALA A 44 -5.19 -21.64 -8.20
CA ALA A 44 -6.54 -21.36 -7.73
C ALA A 44 -7.57 -21.62 -8.85
N PRO A 45 -7.90 -22.93 -9.12
CA PRO A 45 -8.70 -23.32 -10.28
C PRO A 45 -10.22 -23.22 -10.04
N GLN A 46 -10.65 -22.68 -8.88
CA GLN A 46 -12.08 -22.60 -8.54
C GLN A 46 -12.88 -21.68 -9.47
N LEU A 47 -12.20 -20.72 -10.08
CA LEU A 47 -12.76 -19.82 -11.08
C LEU A 47 -11.90 -19.87 -12.34
N PRO A 48 -12.51 -19.89 -13.55
CA PRO A 48 -11.77 -19.96 -14.82
C PRO A 48 -11.15 -18.60 -15.16
N MET A 49 -10.25 -18.10 -14.29
CA MET A 49 -9.59 -16.80 -14.44
C MET A 49 -8.17 -16.82 -13.90
N VAL A 50 -7.37 -15.88 -14.39
CA VAL A 50 -5.99 -15.66 -13.99
C VAL A 50 -5.78 -14.20 -13.69
N ASP A 51 -5.29 -13.92 -12.48
CA ASP A 51 -4.78 -12.63 -12.05
C ASP A 51 -3.24 -12.62 -12.15
N MET A 52 -2.69 -11.57 -12.70
CA MET A 52 -1.26 -11.37 -12.92
C MET A 52 -0.86 -10.01 -12.37
N ARG A 53 0.29 -9.92 -11.70
CA ARG A 53 0.88 -8.64 -11.30
C ARG A 53 2.39 -8.67 -11.43
N ILE A 54 2.91 -7.80 -12.28
CA ILE A 54 4.35 -7.57 -12.43
C ILE A 54 4.70 -6.35 -11.60
N VAL A 55 5.72 -6.46 -10.76
CA VAL A 55 6.17 -5.40 -9.85
C VAL A 55 7.65 -5.14 -10.09
N PHE A 56 7.99 -3.87 -10.23
CA PHE A 56 9.39 -3.41 -10.36
C PHE A 56 9.75 -2.48 -9.20
N ASP A 57 10.97 -2.56 -8.71
CA ASP A 57 11.55 -1.53 -7.84
C ASP A 57 11.89 -0.30 -8.70
N ALA A 58 10.82 0.39 -9.10
CA ALA A 58 10.79 1.49 -10.06
C ALA A 58 9.75 2.54 -9.66
N GLY A 59 9.51 2.73 -8.36
CA GLY A 59 8.63 3.76 -7.84
C GLY A 59 9.28 5.13 -7.77
N ALA A 60 8.55 6.11 -7.23
CA ALA A 60 8.98 7.50 -7.12
C ALA A 60 10.30 7.68 -6.33
N ALA A 61 10.63 6.75 -5.44
CA ALA A 61 11.92 6.74 -4.76
C ALA A 61 13.12 6.60 -5.73
N ARG A 62 12.88 6.27 -7.01
CA ARG A 62 13.86 6.16 -8.09
C ARG A 62 13.89 7.36 -9.04
N ASP A 63 13.04 8.37 -8.83
CA ASP A 63 12.94 9.57 -9.65
C ASP A 63 14.25 10.40 -9.70
N GLY A 64 15.06 10.31 -8.68
CA GLY A 64 16.29 11.12 -8.57
C GLY A 64 15.98 12.61 -8.55
N LYS A 65 16.49 13.34 -9.56
CA LYS A 65 16.27 14.79 -9.70
C LYS A 65 15.04 15.16 -10.53
N ASP A 66 14.34 14.19 -11.08
CA ASP A 66 13.21 14.37 -11.98
C ASP A 66 11.90 13.83 -11.36
N PRO A 67 11.32 14.52 -10.35
CA PRO A 67 10.09 14.09 -9.69
C PRO A 67 8.96 13.84 -10.68
N SER A 68 8.20 12.77 -10.53
CA SER A 68 7.18 12.21 -11.42
C SER A 68 7.70 11.30 -12.53
N LEU A 69 9.01 11.07 -12.64
CA LEU A 69 9.57 10.27 -13.73
C LEU A 69 9.05 8.82 -13.71
N ALA A 70 9.00 8.20 -12.55
CA ALA A 70 8.46 6.85 -12.37
C ALA A 70 6.97 6.78 -12.76
N LEU A 71 6.17 7.72 -12.25
CA LEU A 71 4.73 7.77 -12.52
C LEU A 71 4.44 7.98 -14.00
N MET A 72 5.09 8.96 -14.62
CA MET A 72 4.94 9.26 -16.04
C MET A 72 5.40 8.08 -16.91
N THR A 73 6.54 7.44 -16.56
CA THR A 73 7.03 6.29 -17.34
C THR A 73 6.06 5.12 -17.27
N ASN A 74 5.55 4.81 -16.08
CA ASN A 74 4.60 3.71 -15.92
C ASN A 74 3.26 3.99 -16.60
N GLY A 75 2.71 5.21 -16.46
CA GLY A 75 1.44 5.61 -17.05
C GLY A 75 1.45 5.74 -18.57
N LEU A 76 2.63 5.71 -19.20
CA LEU A 76 2.74 5.79 -20.68
C LEU A 76 3.08 4.44 -21.32
N LEU A 77 3.13 3.34 -20.58
CA LEU A 77 3.44 2.02 -21.12
C LEU A 77 2.39 1.52 -22.12
N ASP A 78 1.13 1.80 -21.85
CA ASP A 78 -0.03 1.37 -22.65
C ASP A 78 -0.56 2.48 -23.58
N GLU A 79 0.09 3.63 -23.62
CA GLU A 79 -0.23 4.71 -24.56
C GLU A 79 0.28 4.45 -25.98
N GLY A 80 1.11 3.40 -26.14
CA GLY A 80 1.57 2.89 -27.43
C GLY A 80 2.59 1.76 -27.24
N ALA A 81 2.39 0.63 -27.92
CA ALA A 81 3.26 -0.53 -27.79
C ALA A 81 3.25 -1.40 -29.05
N ASP A 82 4.43 -1.72 -29.58
CA ASP A 82 4.63 -2.63 -30.72
C ASP A 82 3.67 -2.35 -31.91
N GLY A 83 3.60 -1.07 -32.31
CA GLY A 83 2.78 -0.60 -33.43
C GLY A 83 1.30 -0.37 -33.11
N LEU A 84 0.85 -0.67 -31.89
CA LEU A 84 -0.50 -0.34 -31.44
C LEU A 84 -0.50 1.05 -30.76
N ASN A 85 -1.59 1.81 -30.96
CA ASN A 85 -1.88 3.01 -30.19
C ASN A 85 -2.73 2.68 -28.93
N ALA A 86 -3.00 3.67 -28.08
CA ALA A 86 -3.77 3.51 -26.84
C ALA A 86 -5.16 2.91 -27.06
N ASP A 87 -5.91 3.44 -28.06
CA ASP A 87 -7.27 2.96 -28.36
C ASP A 87 -7.27 1.49 -28.78
N GLN A 88 -6.32 1.10 -29.64
CA GLN A 88 -6.17 -0.29 -30.08
C GLN A 88 -5.78 -1.22 -28.93
N ILE A 89 -4.96 -0.75 -27.98
CA ILE A 89 -4.60 -1.50 -26.77
C ILE A 89 -5.84 -1.67 -25.89
N ALA A 90 -6.59 -0.61 -25.64
CA ALA A 90 -7.82 -0.64 -24.86
C ALA A 90 -8.86 -1.59 -25.46
N GLU A 91 -9.15 -1.46 -26.77
CA GLU A 91 -10.06 -2.33 -27.51
C GLU A 91 -9.67 -3.81 -27.42
N ARG A 92 -8.37 -4.12 -27.45
CA ARG A 92 -7.89 -5.51 -27.34
C ARG A 92 -8.23 -6.14 -26.00
N PHE A 93 -8.21 -5.39 -24.91
CA PHE A 93 -8.62 -5.86 -23.58
C PHE A 93 -10.14 -5.85 -23.41
N GLU A 94 -10.79 -4.75 -23.72
CA GLU A 94 -12.23 -4.56 -23.54
C GLU A 94 -13.05 -5.57 -24.35
N SER A 95 -12.66 -5.83 -25.62
CA SER A 95 -13.37 -6.80 -26.49
C SER A 95 -13.36 -8.25 -25.98
N ILE A 96 -12.56 -8.57 -24.97
CA ILE A 96 -12.46 -9.90 -24.36
C ILE A 96 -12.77 -9.87 -22.85
N GLY A 97 -13.19 -8.72 -22.31
CA GLY A 97 -13.47 -8.57 -20.89
C GLY A 97 -12.25 -8.71 -19.98
N ALA A 98 -11.03 -8.48 -20.50
CA ALA A 98 -9.82 -8.47 -19.69
C ALA A 98 -9.60 -7.08 -19.05
N GLU A 99 -9.11 -7.07 -17.81
CA GLU A 99 -8.83 -5.86 -17.04
C GLU A 99 -7.32 -5.64 -16.94
N TYR A 100 -6.81 -4.62 -17.61
CA TYR A 100 -5.44 -4.15 -17.47
C TYR A 100 -5.38 -2.94 -16.53
N GLY A 101 -4.30 -2.83 -15.77
CA GLY A 101 -4.01 -1.67 -14.96
C GLY A 101 -2.52 -1.46 -14.73
N SER A 102 -2.11 -0.22 -14.60
CA SER A 102 -0.74 0.17 -14.28
C SER A 102 -0.73 1.17 -13.13
N GLY A 103 0.39 1.30 -12.42
CA GLY A 103 0.53 2.27 -11.35
C GLY A 103 1.96 2.38 -10.86
N ALA A 104 2.37 3.58 -10.46
CA ALA A 104 3.64 3.80 -9.79
C ALA A 104 3.41 4.43 -8.42
N TYR A 105 3.98 3.81 -7.43
CA TYR A 105 3.90 4.19 -6.01
C TYR A 105 5.26 4.69 -5.54
N ARG A 106 5.44 4.84 -4.24
CA ARG A 106 6.70 5.34 -3.70
C ARG A 106 7.85 4.35 -3.93
N ASP A 107 7.66 3.06 -3.62
CA ASP A 107 8.69 2.03 -3.77
C ASP A 107 8.66 1.31 -5.12
N MET A 108 7.49 1.16 -5.72
CA MET A 108 7.28 0.22 -6.82
C MET A 108 6.46 0.80 -7.96
N ALA A 109 6.70 0.27 -9.16
CA ALA A 109 5.81 0.37 -10.30
C ALA A 109 5.19 -1.00 -10.58
N THR A 110 3.92 -1.02 -10.99
CA THR A 110 3.15 -2.25 -11.19
C THR A 110 2.45 -2.25 -12.55
N LEU A 111 2.31 -3.45 -13.13
CA LEU A 111 1.36 -3.76 -14.18
C LEU A 111 0.50 -4.92 -13.70
N SER A 112 -0.78 -4.86 -13.90
CA SER A 112 -1.73 -5.90 -13.55
C SER A 112 -2.58 -6.30 -14.75
N LEU A 113 -2.93 -7.58 -14.82
CA LEU A 113 -3.86 -8.11 -15.81
C LEU A 113 -4.73 -9.14 -15.13
N ARG A 114 -6.05 -9.04 -15.33
CA ARG A 114 -7.03 -10.09 -15.03
C ARG A 114 -7.67 -10.54 -16.33
N THR A 115 -7.78 -11.83 -16.53
CA THR A 115 -8.40 -12.41 -17.72
C THR A 115 -9.02 -13.77 -17.40
N LEU A 116 -9.95 -14.23 -18.24
CA LEU A 116 -10.43 -15.61 -18.20
C LEU A 116 -9.29 -16.55 -18.63
N SER A 117 -9.33 -17.81 -18.12
CA SER A 117 -8.37 -18.86 -18.47
C SER A 117 -8.72 -19.54 -19.81
N GLU A 118 -9.88 -19.22 -20.43
CA GLU A 118 -10.21 -19.70 -21.79
C GLU A 118 -9.11 -19.33 -22.78
N LYS A 119 -8.56 -20.34 -23.46
CA LYS A 119 -7.34 -20.21 -24.26
C LYS A 119 -7.34 -19.02 -25.23
N LYS A 120 -8.42 -18.79 -25.97
CA LYS A 120 -8.49 -17.70 -26.97
C LYS A 120 -8.45 -16.32 -26.33
N ILE A 121 -9.16 -16.17 -25.20
CA ILE A 121 -9.21 -14.92 -24.40
C ILE A 121 -7.86 -14.68 -23.74
N TYR A 122 -7.37 -15.71 -23.04
CA TYR A 122 -6.08 -15.69 -22.35
C TYR A 122 -4.91 -15.33 -23.26
N ASP A 123 -4.78 -16.03 -24.41
CA ASP A 123 -3.69 -15.80 -25.37
C ASP A 123 -3.70 -14.35 -25.89
N LYS A 124 -4.89 -13.80 -26.20
CA LYS A 124 -5.01 -12.40 -26.67
C LYS A 124 -4.65 -11.41 -25.58
N ALA A 125 -5.10 -11.63 -24.35
CA ALA A 125 -4.80 -10.77 -23.21
C ALA A 125 -3.29 -10.76 -22.89
N VAL A 126 -2.68 -11.94 -22.77
CA VAL A 126 -1.25 -12.10 -22.48
C VAL A 126 -0.37 -11.53 -23.60
N ALA A 127 -0.74 -11.76 -24.88
CA ALA A 127 0.00 -11.17 -26.00
C ALA A 127 -0.06 -9.64 -26.01
N THR A 128 -1.18 -9.05 -25.58
CA THR A 128 -1.30 -7.58 -25.47
C THR A 128 -0.45 -7.05 -24.31
N LEU A 129 -0.49 -7.71 -23.13
CA LEU A 129 0.39 -7.36 -22.01
C LEU A 129 1.87 -7.48 -22.37
N ALA A 130 2.26 -8.51 -23.15
CA ALA A 130 3.62 -8.69 -23.62
C ALA A 130 4.10 -7.51 -24.47
N LYS A 131 3.25 -6.98 -25.35
CA LYS A 131 3.59 -5.79 -26.16
C LYS A 131 3.83 -4.57 -25.26
N ILE A 132 2.93 -4.29 -24.33
CA ILE A 132 3.03 -3.18 -23.37
C ILE A 132 4.31 -3.31 -22.51
N LEU A 133 4.57 -4.52 -22.00
CA LEU A 133 5.71 -4.77 -21.13
C LEU A 133 7.05 -4.70 -21.85
N LEU A 134 7.14 -5.21 -23.10
CA LEU A 134 8.43 -5.43 -23.77
C LEU A 134 8.77 -4.35 -24.79
N HIS A 135 7.77 -3.69 -25.37
CA HIS A 135 7.94 -2.79 -26.51
C HIS A 135 7.12 -1.50 -26.39
N PRO A 136 7.14 -0.78 -25.22
CA PRO A 136 6.47 0.52 -25.11
C PRO A 136 7.15 1.54 -25.99
N SER A 137 6.38 2.33 -26.73
CA SER A 137 6.90 3.31 -27.69
C SER A 137 7.12 4.71 -27.10
N PHE A 138 6.37 5.06 -26.04
CA PHE A 138 6.33 6.39 -25.42
C PHE A 138 6.03 7.51 -26.44
N PRO A 139 4.81 7.56 -27.00
CA PRO A 139 4.46 8.57 -28.01
C PRO A 139 4.55 9.98 -27.43
N LYS A 140 5.05 10.91 -28.22
CA LYS A 140 5.26 12.29 -27.76
C LYS A 140 3.94 13.02 -27.47
N ASP A 141 2.92 12.76 -28.26
CA ASP A 141 1.58 13.33 -28.09
C ASP A 141 0.92 12.80 -26.81
N ALA A 142 1.09 11.49 -26.48
CA ALA A 142 0.65 10.91 -25.23
C ALA A 142 1.38 11.53 -24.02
N LEU A 143 2.69 11.76 -24.14
CA LEU A 143 3.44 12.46 -23.09
C LEU A 143 2.88 13.87 -22.85
N GLU A 144 2.51 14.62 -23.88
CA GLU A 144 1.98 15.97 -23.71
C GLU A 144 0.55 15.95 -23.15
N ARG A 145 -0.29 14.97 -23.51
CA ARG A 145 -1.61 14.78 -22.91
C ARG A 145 -1.48 14.46 -21.41
N GLU A 146 -0.63 13.50 -21.08
CA GLU A 146 -0.43 13.08 -19.68
C GLU A 146 0.21 14.21 -18.85
N ARG A 147 1.17 14.95 -19.41
CA ARG A 147 1.73 16.15 -18.79
C ARG A 147 0.65 17.16 -18.42
N SER A 148 -0.24 17.45 -19.35
CA SER A 148 -1.34 18.41 -19.14
C SER A 148 -2.29 17.92 -18.06
N ARG A 149 -2.63 16.61 -18.07
CA ARG A 149 -3.47 15.97 -17.05
C ARG A 149 -2.84 16.04 -15.66
N MET A 150 -1.56 15.69 -15.53
CA MET A 150 -0.83 15.75 -14.27
C MET A 150 -0.69 17.18 -13.72
N LEU A 151 -0.44 18.16 -14.58
CA LEU A 151 -0.37 19.57 -14.18
C LEU A 151 -1.72 20.08 -13.68
N THR A 152 -2.83 19.64 -14.26
CA THR A 152 -4.19 19.95 -13.81
C THR A 152 -4.46 19.31 -12.46
N ALA A 153 -4.14 18.02 -12.30
CA ALA A 153 -4.29 17.32 -11.03
C ALA A 153 -3.48 17.99 -9.89
N LEU A 154 -2.24 18.40 -10.15
CA LEU A 154 -1.45 19.15 -9.15
C LEU A 154 -2.09 20.48 -8.77
N LYS A 155 -2.73 21.18 -9.71
CA LYS A 155 -3.46 22.43 -9.41
C LYS A 155 -4.71 22.17 -8.56
N GLU A 156 -5.40 21.07 -8.79
CA GLU A 156 -6.53 20.64 -7.96
C GLU A 156 -6.08 20.27 -6.55
N GLU A 157 -4.95 19.60 -6.40
CA GLU A 157 -4.37 19.27 -5.10
C GLU A 157 -3.98 20.52 -4.28
N GLU A 158 -3.60 21.63 -4.94
CA GLU A 158 -3.35 22.92 -4.28
C GLU A 158 -4.62 23.51 -3.64
N GLN A 159 -5.81 23.02 -4.00
CA GLN A 159 -7.09 23.40 -3.40
C GLN A 159 -7.56 22.40 -2.32
N SER A 160 -6.79 21.34 -2.05
CA SER A 160 -7.11 20.31 -1.07
C SER A 160 -6.26 20.47 0.19
N PRO A 161 -6.82 20.90 1.33
CA PRO A 161 -6.04 21.04 2.57
C PRO A 161 -5.44 19.71 3.04
N GLY A 162 -6.10 18.57 2.75
CA GLY A 162 -5.57 17.24 3.03
C GLY A 162 -4.33 16.90 2.19
N ALA A 163 -4.35 17.20 0.88
CA ALA A 163 -3.20 16.99 -0.01
C ALA A 163 -2.02 17.90 0.38
N ILE A 164 -2.30 19.16 0.69
CA ILE A 164 -1.29 20.12 1.19
C ILE A 164 -0.65 19.60 2.48
N ALA A 165 -1.47 19.13 3.43
CA ALA A 165 -0.98 18.55 4.68
C ALA A 165 -0.10 17.31 4.44
N GLY A 166 -0.53 16.40 3.56
CA GLY A 166 0.24 15.21 3.19
C GLY A 166 1.61 15.55 2.59
N LYS A 167 1.66 16.46 1.61
CA LYS A 167 2.91 16.93 0.99
C LYS A 167 3.86 17.56 2.02
N ALA A 168 3.34 18.44 2.86
CA ALA A 168 4.13 19.09 3.91
C ALA A 168 4.65 18.08 4.93
N PHE A 169 3.83 17.09 5.30
CA PHE A 169 4.17 16.04 6.24
C PHE A 169 5.31 15.15 5.72
N TYR A 170 5.18 14.58 4.51
CA TYR A 170 6.24 13.77 3.91
C TYR A 170 7.55 14.54 3.75
N LYS A 171 7.48 15.78 3.27
CA LYS A 171 8.64 16.66 3.17
C LYS A 171 9.31 16.90 4.53
N ALA A 172 8.53 17.01 5.60
CA ALA A 172 9.04 17.29 6.94
C ALA A 172 9.65 16.07 7.63
N ILE A 173 9.05 14.87 7.49
CA ILE A 173 9.55 13.65 8.14
C ILE A 173 10.72 12.99 7.39
N TYR A 174 10.86 13.23 6.07
CA TYR A 174 11.86 12.56 5.22
C TYR A 174 12.91 13.52 4.64
N GLN A 175 13.31 14.52 5.33
CA GLN A 175 14.25 15.56 4.86
C GLN A 175 15.45 14.97 4.10
N GLY A 176 15.58 15.30 2.80
CA GLY A 176 16.68 14.84 1.96
C GLY A 176 16.63 13.37 1.51
N HIS A 177 15.72 12.56 2.03
CA HIS A 177 15.52 11.19 1.59
C HIS A 177 14.60 11.14 0.34
N PRO A 178 14.75 10.17 -0.58
CA PRO A 178 13.88 9.99 -1.73
C PRO A 178 12.38 9.91 -1.41
N TYR A 179 12.00 9.52 -0.20
CA TYR A 179 10.60 9.50 0.25
C TYR A 179 9.99 10.88 0.52
N SER A 180 10.78 11.94 0.49
CA SER A 180 10.33 13.30 0.84
C SER A 180 9.37 13.93 -0.18
N HIS A 181 9.38 13.49 -1.44
CA HIS A 181 8.44 13.95 -2.46
C HIS A 181 7.32 12.93 -2.71
N MET A 182 6.21 13.44 -3.19
CA MET A 182 5.07 12.61 -3.56
C MET A 182 5.30 11.99 -4.96
N PRO A 183 4.71 10.81 -5.25
CA PRO A 183 4.82 10.19 -6.58
C PRO A 183 4.36 11.09 -7.72
N GLU A 184 3.35 11.94 -7.48
CA GLU A 184 2.83 12.93 -8.42
C GLU A 184 3.87 14.00 -8.76
N GLY A 185 4.88 14.15 -7.92
CA GLY A 185 6.05 15.01 -8.11
C GLY A 185 5.77 16.51 -7.97
N THR A 186 6.37 17.30 -8.85
CA THR A 186 6.28 18.77 -8.85
C THR A 186 6.01 19.33 -10.23
N LYS A 187 5.45 20.54 -10.29
CA LYS A 187 5.21 21.26 -11.56
C LYS A 187 6.48 21.39 -12.42
N SER A 188 7.63 21.69 -11.80
CA SER A 188 8.92 21.77 -12.51
C SER A 188 9.40 20.39 -12.97
N GLY A 189 9.25 19.35 -12.14
CA GLY A 189 9.57 17.98 -12.48
C GLY A 189 8.79 17.53 -13.72
N ILE A 190 7.45 17.57 -13.67
CA ILE A 190 6.57 17.18 -14.78
C ILE A 190 6.95 17.92 -16.09
N LYS A 191 7.20 19.24 -16.01
CA LYS A 191 7.59 20.03 -17.20
C LYS A 191 8.94 19.64 -17.78
N SER A 192 9.86 19.11 -16.96
CA SER A 192 11.21 18.74 -17.40
C SER A 192 11.31 17.37 -18.05
N LEU A 193 10.25 16.53 -17.98
CA LEU A 193 10.26 15.19 -18.52
C LEU A 193 10.21 15.21 -20.06
N ASP A 194 10.93 14.30 -20.67
CA ASP A 194 10.92 14.05 -22.10
C ASP A 194 10.98 12.55 -22.41
N VAL A 195 10.72 12.17 -23.64
CA VAL A 195 10.73 10.76 -24.07
C VAL A 195 12.08 10.08 -23.82
N LYS A 196 13.19 10.81 -23.91
CA LYS A 196 14.54 10.28 -23.66
C LYS A 196 14.70 9.85 -22.19
N LYS A 197 14.23 10.69 -21.26
CA LYS A 197 14.25 10.37 -19.82
C LYS A 197 13.38 9.17 -19.50
N LEU A 198 12.16 9.10 -20.06
CA LEU A 198 11.25 7.97 -19.87
C LEU A 198 11.87 6.66 -20.37
N LYS A 199 12.40 6.64 -21.60
CA LYS A 199 13.08 5.48 -22.18
C LYS A 199 14.32 5.07 -21.35
N ALA A 200 15.08 6.02 -20.83
CA ALA A 200 16.23 5.74 -19.98
C ALA A 200 15.81 5.11 -18.63
N PHE A 201 14.75 5.63 -18.01
CA PHE A 201 14.19 5.09 -16.79
C PHE A 201 13.65 3.67 -17.00
N TYR A 202 12.83 3.47 -18.04
CA TYR A 202 12.32 2.16 -18.42
C TYR A 202 13.46 1.15 -18.63
N LYS A 203 14.44 1.49 -19.48
CA LYS A 203 15.62 0.62 -19.75
C LYS A 203 16.40 0.28 -18.49
N ARG A 204 16.45 1.19 -17.50
CA ARG A 204 17.20 0.98 -16.26
C ARG A 204 16.46 0.08 -15.26
N TYR A 205 15.14 0.21 -15.13
CA TYR A 205 14.40 -0.38 -14.04
C TYR A 205 13.43 -1.50 -14.45
N TYR A 206 12.97 -1.56 -15.72
CA TYR A 206 12.08 -2.62 -16.18
C TYR A 206 12.90 -3.77 -16.77
N VAL A 207 13.59 -4.49 -15.90
CA VAL A 207 14.55 -5.55 -16.22
C VAL A 207 14.33 -6.78 -15.34
N GLY A 208 14.75 -7.95 -15.80
CA GLY A 208 14.48 -9.24 -15.12
C GLY A 208 14.92 -9.25 -13.67
N ARG A 209 16.17 -8.89 -13.36
CA ARG A 209 16.67 -8.87 -11.97
C ARG A 209 15.96 -7.87 -11.04
N ASN A 210 15.15 -6.98 -11.58
CA ASN A 210 14.36 -6.01 -10.83
C ASN A 210 12.87 -6.36 -10.80
N ALA A 211 12.46 -7.44 -11.47
CA ALA A 211 11.07 -7.85 -11.62
C ALA A 211 10.64 -8.88 -10.58
N ILE A 212 9.43 -8.72 -10.10
CA ILE A 212 8.66 -9.73 -9.38
C ILE A 212 7.41 -9.99 -10.19
N PHE A 213 7.07 -11.25 -10.42
CA PHE A 213 5.86 -11.63 -11.10
C PHE A 213 4.99 -12.51 -10.19
N ALA A 214 3.85 -11.98 -9.78
CA ALA A 214 2.83 -12.67 -9.01
C ALA A 214 1.75 -13.20 -9.96
N ILE A 215 1.31 -14.44 -9.77
CA ILE A 215 0.31 -15.12 -10.56
C ILE A 215 -0.62 -15.85 -9.60
N VAL A 216 -1.95 -15.69 -9.78
CA VAL A 216 -2.98 -16.43 -9.04
C VAL A 216 -4.06 -16.85 -10.02
N GLY A 217 -4.44 -18.11 -10.03
CA GLY A 217 -5.58 -18.51 -10.85
C GLY A 217 -5.52 -19.93 -11.39
N ASP A 218 -6.36 -20.14 -12.41
CA ASP A 218 -6.58 -21.42 -13.09
C ASP A 218 -5.48 -21.69 -14.12
N LEU A 219 -4.29 -21.96 -13.62
CA LEU A 219 -3.12 -22.43 -14.37
C LEU A 219 -2.45 -23.55 -13.58
N ASP A 220 -1.92 -24.55 -14.25
CA ASP A 220 -0.96 -25.47 -13.62
C ASP A 220 0.45 -24.84 -13.55
N ARG A 221 1.35 -25.48 -12.81
CA ARG A 221 2.74 -25.03 -12.64
C ARG A 221 3.46 -24.85 -13.97
N LYS A 222 3.30 -25.76 -14.91
CA LYS A 222 3.98 -25.71 -16.22
C LYS A 222 3.47 -24.53 -17.04
N GLN A 223 2.16 -24.29 -17.02
CA GLN A 223 1.55 -23.12 -17.68
C GLN A 223 2.04 -21.80 -17.05
N ALA A 224 2.13 -21.73 -15.71
CA ALA A 224 2.65 -20.57 -15.01
C ALA A 224 4.13 -20.31 -15.34
N GLU A 225 4.96 -21.35 -15.50
CA GLU A 225 6.35 -21.23 -15.95
C GLU A 225 6.44 -20.73 -17.39
N GLN A 226 5.62 -21.24 -18.30
CA GLN A 226 5.56 -20.77 -19.68
C GLN A 226 5.12 -19.30 -19.75
N LEU A 227 4.11 -18.91 -18.98
CA LEU A 227 3.67 -17.53 -18.88
C LEU A 227 4.81 -16.61 -18.40
N ALA A 228 5.49 -16.98 -17.32
CA ALA A 228 6.61 -16.22 -16.78
C ALA A 228 7.75 -16.07 -17.79
N ASN A 229 8.10 -17.15 -18.49
CA ASN A 229 9.14 -17.12 -19.52
C ASN A 229 8.75 -16.25 -20.73
N ASN A 230 7.46 -16.25 -21.10
CA ASN A 230 6.93 -15.47 -22.22
C ASN A 230 6.75 -13.97 -21.91
N LEU A 231 6.64 -13.57 -20.65
CA LEU A 231 6.53 -12.19 -20.21
C LEU A 231 7.85 -11.70 -19.59
N VAL A 232 8.00 -11.86 -18.29
CA VAL A 232 9.15 -11.32 -17.55
C VAL A 232 10.48 -11.98 -17.94
N GLY A 233 10.45 -13.22 -18.41
CA GLY A 233 11.63 -13.94 -18.91
C GLY A 233 12.21 -13.34 -20.21
N LYS A 234 11.43 -12.56 -20.96
CA LYS A 234 11.90 -11.84 -22.17
C LYS A 234 12.49 -10.46 -21.88
N LEU A 235 12.34 -9.96 -20.65
CA LEU A 235 12.99 -8.71 -20.28
C LEU A 235 14.52 -8.86 -20.31
N PRO A 236 15.27 -7.78 -20.61
CA PRO A 236 16.72 -7.78 -20.40
C PRO A 236 17.07 -8.20 -18.96
N GLU A 237 18.15 -8.95 -18.75
CA GLU A 237 18.60 -9.37 -17.41
C GLU A 237 18.77 -8.16 -16.49
N GLY A 238 19.55 -7.19 -16.94
CA GLY A 238 19.77 -5.91 -16.28
C GLY A 238 20.44 -6.00 -14.90
N LYS A 239 20.44 -4.87 -14.18
CA LYS A 239 20.91 -4.79 -12.79
C LYS A 239 19.76 -4.51 -11.87
N PRO A 240 19.71 -5.08 -10.65
CA PRO A 240 18.71 -4.72 -9.65
C PRO A 240 18.78 -3.22 -9.34
N ALA A 241 17.71 -2.65 -8.84
CA ALA A 241 17.72 -1.28 -8.32
C ALA A 241 18.74 -1.17 -7.17
N PRO A 242 19.50 -0.06 -7.06
CA PRO A 242 20.42 0.13 -5.95
C PRO A 242 19.65 0.24 -4.62
N ALA A 243 20.35 -0.05 -3.51
CA ALA A 243 19.75 0.18 -2.19
C ALA A 243 19.36 1.66 -2.02
N LEU A 244 18.20 1.90 -1.40
CA LEU A 244 17.83 3.24 -0.95
C LEU A 244 18.66 3.61 0.27
N PRO A 245 19.00 4.90 0.47
CA PRO A 245 19.63 5.35 1.71
C PRO A 245 18.74 5.04 2.93
N ASP A 246 19.32 4.95 4.11
CA ASP A 246 18.56 4.81 5.33
C ASP A 246 17.83 6.12 5.68
N VAL A 247 16.60 5.98 6.17
CA VAL A 247 15.81 7.12 6.67
C VAL A 247 16.40 7.59 8.00
N GLN A 248 16.64 8.90 8.11
CA GLN A 248 17.14 9.49 9.35
C GLN A 248 16.03 9.64 10.39
N THR A 249 16.33 9.31 11.64
CA THR A 249 15.43 9.57 12.76
C THR A 249 15.30 11.05 13.03
N LEU A 250 14.11 11.49 13.42
CA LEU A 250 13.88 12.89 13.82
C LEU A 250 14.61 13.21 15.13
N LYS A 251 15.36 14.32 15.15
CA LYS A 251 16.11 14.75 16.32
C LYS A 251 15.26 15.56 17.30
N ALA A 252 14.27 16.30 16.81
CA ALA A 252 13.37 17.15 17.58
C ALA A 252 11.99 17.23 16.92
N ALA A 253 10.99 17.63 17.71
CA ALA A 253 9.67 17.93 17.18
C ALA A 253 9.74 19.11 16.20
N LYS A 254 8.89 19.08 15.18
CA LYS A 254 8.71 20.16 14.22
C LYS A 254 7.23 20.41 14.01
N GLU A 255 6.85 21.67 14.03
CA GLU A 255 5.48 22.09 13.73
C GLU A 255 5.45 22.93 12.46
N VAL A 256 4.52 22.59 11.55
CA VAL A 256 4.29 23.30 10.29
C VAL A 256 2.83 23.70 10.27
N ARG A 257 2.56 25.00 10.26
CA ARG A 257 1.22 25.58 10.18
C ARG A 257 1.04 26.25 8.83
N ILE A 258 0.00 25.86 8.11
CA ILE A 258 -0.32 26.40 6.79
C ILE A 258 -1.74 26.96 6.84
N GLU A 259 -1.85 28.28 6.66
CA GLU A 259 -3.14 28.95 6.55
C GLU A 259 -3.84 28.54 5.26
N PHE A 260 -5.08 28.10 5.38
CA PHE A 260 -5.91 27.71 4.25
C PHE A 260 -7.40 28.05 4.54
N PRO A 261 -8.13 28.63 3.56
CA PRO A 261 -9.49 29.11 3.78
C PRO A 261 -10.52 27.97 3.77
N SER A 262 -10.37 26.99 4.65
CA SER A 262 -11.29 25.87 4.84
C SER A 262 -12.12 26.04 6.11
N THR A 263 -13.24 25.31 6.21
CA THR A 263 -14.08 25.23 7.41
C THR A 263 -13.53 24.27 8.46
N GLN A 264 -12.57 23.43 8.06
CA GLN A 264 -11.95 22.41 8.91
C GLN A 264 -10.44 22.52 8.84
N THR A 265 -9.77 22.12 9.92
CA THR A 265 -8.32 21.96 10.00
C THR A 265 -7.95 20.50 9.85
N HIS A 266 -7.03 20.20 8.93
CA HIS A 266 -6.38 18.90 8.79
C HIS A 266 -5.11 18.88 9.62
N ILE A 267 -5.01 17.92 10.52
CA ILE A 267 -3.87 17.72 11.43
C ILE A 267 -3.23 16.39 11.11
N LEU A 268 -1.94 16.39 10.79
CA LEU A 268 -1.14 15.18 10.67
C LEU A 268 -0.01 15.23 11.71
N VAL A 269 0.12 14.17 12.49
CA VAL A 269 1.19 13.99 13.47
C VAL A 269 1.91 12.69 13.17
N GLY A 270 3.25 12.67 13.19
CA GLY A 270 3.96 11.41 12.98
C GLY A 270 5.45 11.57 12.74
N GLN A 271 6.04 10.46 12.32
CA GLN A 271 7.48 10.28 12.18
C GLN A 271 7.78 9.12 11.20
N PRO A 272 9.04 8.88 10.78
CA PRO A 272 9.42 7.62 10.20
C PRO A 272 9.10 6.46 11.17
N GLY A 273 8.50 5.40 10.68
CA GLY A 273 7.97 4.30 11.48
C GLY A 273 8.82 3.04 11.38
N MET A 274 8.58 2.20 10.35
CA MET A 274 9.27 0.92 10.21
C MET A 274 9.37 0.44 8.76
N LYS A 275 10.37 -0.42 8.50
CA LYS A 275 10.53 -1.15 7.24
C LYS A 275 9.51 -2.30 7.14
N ARG A 276 9.20 -2.72 5.94
CA ARG A 276 8.49 -3.99 5.75
C ARG A 276 9.40 -5.16 6.18
N GLY A 277 8.85 -6.10 6.93
CA GLY A 277 9.61 -7.22 7.51
C GLY A 277 10.33 -6.88 8.82
N ASP A 278 10.09 -5.70 9.40
CA ASP A 278 10.64 -5.32 10.72
C ASP A 278 10.24 -6.34 11.80
N PRO A 279 11.14 -6.76 12.70
CA PRO A 279 10.83 -7.72 13.76
C PRO A 279 9.77 -7.22 14.76
N ASP A 280 9.64 -5.89 14.94
CA ASP A 280 8.63 -5.30 15.82
C ASP A 280 7.26 -5.16 15.11
N TYR A 281 7.12 -5.59 13.82
CA TYR A 281 5.94 -5.37 12.99
C TYR A 281 4.63 -5.79 13.67
N PHE A 282 4.54 -7.02 14.15
CA PHE A 282 3.29 -7.54 14.72
C PHE A 282 2.90 -6.82 16.02
N SER A 283 3.86 -6.52 16.88
CA SER A 283 3.64 -5.76 18.11
C SER A 283 3.17 -4.33 17.82
N LEU A 284 3.76 -3.66 16.83
CA LEU A 284 3.35 -2.32 16.40
C LEU A 284 2.00 -2.35 15.68
N TYR A 285 1.75 -3.35 14.84
CA TYR A 285 0.50 -3.51 14.10
C TYR A 285 -0.69 -3.73 15.04
N VAL A 286 -0.59 -4.70 15.96
CA VAL A 286 -1.65 -5.02 16.93
C VAL A 286 -1.85 -3.85 17.91
N GLY A 287 -0.75 -3.24 18.38
CA GLY A 287 -0.83 -2.07 19.26
C GLY A 287 -1.47 -0.86 18.58
N ASN A 288 -1.10 -0.60 17.33
CA ASN A 288 -1.72 0.49 16.58
C ASN A 288 -3.20 0.22 16.27
N TYR A 289 -3.58 -1.04 16.09
CA TYR A 289 -5.00 -1.40 15.92
C TYR A 289 -5.84 -0.89 17.09
N THR A 290 -5.36 -1.05 18.33
CA THR A 290 -5.99 -0.48 19.53
C THR A 290 -5.95 1.04 19.54
N LEU A 291 -4.81 1.65 19.17
CA LEU A 291 -4.60 3.11 19.30
C LEU A 291 -5.45 3.91 18.31
N GLY A 292 -5.40 3.58 17.04
CA GLY A 292 -6.11 4.36 16.00
C GLY A 292 -6.44 3.57 14.73
N GLY A 293 -6.03 2.29 14.64
CA GLY A 293 -6.19 1.47 13.44
C GLY A 293 -7.53 0.76 13.31
N SER A 294 -8.29 0.63 14.39
CA SER A 294 -9.61 -0.05 14.40
C SER A 294 -10.79 0.88 14.13
N GLY A 295 -10.54 2.07 13.62
CA GLY A 295 -11.59 3.03 13.32
C GLY A 295 -12.33 3.49 14.57
N LEU A 296 -13.67 3.36 14.58
CA LEU A 296 -14.54 3.93 15.62
C LEU A 296 -14.32 3.36 17.04
N VAL A 297 -13.75 2.16 17.15
CA VAL A 297 -13.51 1.51 18.46
C VAL A 297 -12.10 1.71 18.96
N SER A 298 -11.31 2.55 18.31
CA SER A 298 -9.95 2.88 18.73
C SER A 298 -9.91 3.91 19.86
N ARG A 299 -8.81 3.94 20.61
CA ARG A 299 -8.61 4.95 21.68
C ARG A 299 -8.67 6.38 21.17
N LEU A 300 -8.09 6.65 20.01
CA LEU A 300 -8.15 7.99 19.41
C LEU A 300 -9.60 8.39 19.09
N SER A 301 -10.40 7.45 18.56
CA SER A 301 -11.81 7.71 18.31
C SER A 301 -12.60 7.93 19.61
N ASP A 302 -12.38 7.11 20.62
CA ASP A 302 -13.01 7.23 21.94
C ASP A 302 -12.71 8.60 22.58
N GLU A 303 -11.42 8.99 22.62
CA GLU A 303 -10.98 10.23 23.28
C GLU A 303 -11.36 11.50 22.51
N ILE A 304 -11.25 11.50 21.18
CA ILE A 304 -11.43 12.70 20.36
C ILE A 304 -12.88 12.85 19.90
N ARG A 305 -13.50 11.74 19.45
CA ARG A 305 -14.84 11.74 18.89
C ARG A 305 -15.91 11.50 19.96
N GLU A 306 -15.89 10.33 20.62
CA GLU A 306 -16.99 9.90 21.48
C GLU A 306 -17.08 10.75 22.74
N LYS A 307 -15.99 10.97 23.45
CA LYS A 307 -15.99 11.71 24.72
C LYS A 307 -16.08 13.23 24.55
N ARG A 308 -15.56 13.78 23.44
CA ARG A 308 -15.39 15.24 23.31
C ARG A 308 -16.06 15.85 22.07
N GLY A 309 -16.48 15.05 21.11
CA GLY A 309 -17.12 15.56 19.88
C GLY A 309 -16.22 16.51 19.05
N LEU A 310 -14.91 16.37 19.18
CA LEU A 310 -13.95 17.28 18.56
C LEU A 310 -13.77 17.01 17.07
N ALA A 311 -13.80 15.73 16.65
CA ALA A 311 -13.62 15.35 15.26
C ALA A 311 -14.52 14.19 14.87
N TYR A 312 -14.90 14.12 13.59
CA TYR A 312 -15.64 12.97 13.06
C TYR A 312 -14.72 11.80 12.72
N THR A 313 -13.54 12.11 12.19
CA THR A 313 -12.56 11.11 11.76
C THR A 313 -11.23 11.33 12.44
N THR A 314 -10.72 10.27 13.05
CA THR A 314 -9.36 10.17 13.57
C THR A 314 -8.83 8.75 13.32
N TYR A 315 -7.54 8.64 13.02
CA TYR A 315 -6.90 7.38 12.69
C TYR A 315 -5.41 7.41 12.98
N SER A 316 -4.81 6.23 13.09
CA SER A 316 -3.36 6.07 13.01
C SER A 316 -3.00 4.81 12.23
N TYR A 317 -1.88 4.86 11.51
CA TYR A 317 -1.37 3.70 10.79
C TYR A 317 0.14 3.75 10.61
N PHE A 318 0.73 2.58 10.49
CA PHE A 318 2.05 2.37 9.92
C PHE A 318 1.89 2.02 8.44
N ALA A 319 2.69 2.62 7.59
CA ALA A 319 2.81 2.24 6.18
C ALA A 319 4.24 1.71 5.91
N PRO A 320 4.54 0.45 6.29
CA PRO A 320 5.88 -0.10 6.11
C PRO A 320 6.27 -0.14 4.63
N MET A 321 7.48 0.34 4.32
CA MET A 321 8.04 0.41 2.99
C MET A 321 9.41 -0.31 2.93
N ARG A 322 10.15 -0.18 1.84
CA ARG A 322 11.51 -0.75 1.72
C ARG A 322 12.48 -0.15 2.73
N GLN A 323 12.38 1.15 2.96
CA GLN A 323 13.00 1.84 4.10
C GLN A 323 11.90 2.20 5.13
N ASP A 324 12.24 2.85 6.24
CA ASP A 324 11.27 3.18 7.28
C ASP A 324 10.14 4.04 6.70
N GLY A 325 9.00 3.40 6.43
CA GLY A 325 7.78 4.06 6.00
C GLY A 325 7.15 4.86 7.14
N PRO A 326 6.17 5.74 6.88
CA PRO A 326 5.68 6.64 7.92
C PRO A 326 4.84 5.94 8.97
N TYR A 327 4.91 6.43 10.20
CA TYR A 327 3.85 6.34 11.18
C TYR A 327 3.07 7.64 11.15
N THR A 328 1.80 7.57 10.84
CA THR A 328 0.93 8.73 10.65
C THR A 328 -0.29 8.64 11.54
N ILE A 329 -0.60 9.76 12.19
CA ILE A 329 -1.84 9.98 12.94
C ILE A 329 -2.54 11.17 12.30
N GLY A 330 -3.82 11.02 11.95
CA GLY A 330 -4.61 12.06 11.30
C GLY A 330 -5.86 12.40 12.07
N VAL A 331 -6.19 13.69 12.10
CA VAL A 331 -7.45 14.24 12.62
C VAL A 331 -7.94 15.32 11.68
N GLN A 332 -9.24 15.29 11.37
CA GLN A 332 -9.93 16.36 10.68
C GLN A 332 -10.99 16.94 11.60
N THR A 333 -10.84 18.20 11.94
CA THR A 333 -11.66 18.86 12.98
C THR A 333 -12.10 20.27 12.57
N ARG A 334 -13.08 20.83 13.26
CA ARG A 334 -13.43 22.25 13.09
C ARG A 334 -12.28 23.16 13.49
N ASN A 335 -12.09 24.28 12.79
CA ASN A 335 -10.96 25.20 13.05
C ASN A 335 -10.86 25.61 14.53
N LYS A 336 -11.99 25.93 15.19
CA LYS A 336 -12.04 26.29 16.61
C LYS A 336 -11.63 25.18 17.58
N SER A 337 -11.69 23.93 17.14
CA SER A 337 -11.36 22.75 17.95
C SER A 337 -9.96 22.19 17.64
N ALA A 338 -9.19 22.82 16.74
CA ALA A 338 -7.93 22.27 16.23
C ALA A 338 -6.87 22.10 17.33
N GLU A 339 -6.66 23.12 18.16
CA GLU A 339 -5.67 23.06 19.23
C GLU A 339 -6.03 22.05 20.31
N GLU A 340 -7.30 21.99 20.70
CA GLU A 340 -7.79 21.00 21.67
C GLU A 340 -7.66 19.57 21.11
N SER A 341 -8.03 19.36 19.83
CA SER A 341 -7.88 18.07 19.16
C SER A 341 -6.42 17.61 19.12
N LEU A 342 -5.50 18.52 18.80
CA LEU A 342 -4.07 18.24 18.79
C LEU A 342 -3.56 17.89 20.19
N LYS A 343 -3.98 18.62 21.22
CA LYS A 343 -3.61 18.36 22.61
C LYS A 343 -4.07 16.95 23.03
N VAL A 344 -5.36 16.63 22.84
CA VAL A 344 -5.92 15.32 23.21
C VAL A 344 -5.24 14.19 22.44
N LEU A 345 -4.95 14.38 21.14
CA LEU A 345 -4.20 13.43 20.32
C LEU A 345 -2.84 13.14 20.94
N ARG A 346 -2.03 14.19 21.21
CA ARG A 346 -0.69 14.05 21.78
C ARG A 346 -0.71 13.35 23.15
N GLU A 347 -1.64 13.71 24.02
CA GLU A 347 -1.81 13.07 25.34
C GLU A 347 -2.20 11.59 25.19
N THR A 348 -3.11 11.26 24.29
CA THR A 348 -3.55 9.87 24.02
C THR A 348 -2.39 9.01 23.52
N VAL A 349 -1.61 9.53 22.57
CA VAL A 349 -0.44 8.83 22.02
C VAL A 349 0.64 8.64 23.09
N ALA A 350 0.98 9.68 23.84
CA ALA A 350 1.99 9.60 24.91
C ALA A 350 1.57 8.61 26.00
N ASN A 351 0.31 8.62 26.38
CA ASN A 351 -0.25 7.66 27.34
C ASN A 351 -0.17 6.22 26.81
N PHE A 352 -0.50 5.99 25.53
CA PHE A 352 -0.39 4.68 24.92
C PHE A 352 1.05 4.17 24.87
N VAL A 353 2.00 5.00 24.47
CA VAL A 353 3.43 4.66 24.48
C VAL A 353 3.92 4.28 25.89
N LYS A 354 3.47 5.02 26.91
CA LYS A 354 3.84 4.76 28.30
C LYS A 354 3.22 3.47 28.85
N ASN A 355 1.95 3.24 28.61
CA ASN A 355 1.15 2.21 29.31
C ASN A 355 0.80 0.99 28.46
N GLY A 356 0.76 1.13 27.11
CA GLY A 356 0.27 0.09 26.21
C GLY A 356 -1.26 -0.07 26.25
N PRO A 357 -1.80 -1.14 25.62
CA PRO A 357 -3.21 -1.49 25.68
C PRO A 357 -3.57 -2.16 27.00
N THR A 358 -4.85 -2.14 27.39
CA THR A 358 -5.41 -2.99 28.43
C THR A 358 -5.57 -4.43 27.91
N ALA A 359 -5.72 -5.40 28.83
CA ALA A 359 -5.97 -6.79 28.46
C ALA A 359 -7.25 -6.95 27.62
N LYS A 360 -8.32 -6.22 27.95
CA LYS A 360 -9.58 -6.22 27.19
C LYS A 360 -9.40 -5.72 25.75
N GLU A 361 -8.66 -4.62 25.57
CA GLU A 361 -8.38 -4.06 24.25
C GLU A 361 -7.51 -4.99 23.41
N LEU A 362 -6.49 -5.62 24.00
CA LEU A 362 -5.63 -6.57 23.30
C LEU A 362 -6.44 -7.77 22.79
N VAL A 363 -7.28 -8.37 23.66
CA VAL A 363 -8.14 -9.49 23.26
C VAL A 363 -9.09 -9.09 22.13
N ALA A 364 -9.73 -7.92 22.23
CA ALA A 364 -10.65 -7.44 21.21
C ALA A 364 -9.91 -7.19 19.87
N SER A 365 -8.73 -6.56 19.92
CA SER A 365 -7.91 -6.29 18.73
C SER A 365 -7.47 -7.57 18.02
N LYS A 366 -6.96 -8.56 18.76
CA LYS A 366 -6.57 -9.85 18.21
C LYS A 366 -7.75 -10.56 17.54
N LYS A 367 -8.88 -10.71 18.24
CA LYS A 367 -10.09 -11.35 17.68
C LYS A 367 -10.58 -10.70 16.40
N ASN A 368 -10.52 -9.37 16.32
CA ASN A 368 -10.96 -8.65 15.12
C ASN A 368 -9.96 -8.83 13.97
N ILE A 369 -8.67 -8.76 14.24
CA ILE A 369 -7.62 -8.95 13.23
C ILE A 369 -7.65 -10.38 12.68
N THR A 370 -7.62 -11.38 13.55
CA THR A 370 -7.55 -12.80 13.14
C THR A 370 -8.86 -13.30 12.55
N GLY A 371 -10.01 -12.89 13.11
CA GLY A 371 -11.33 -13.20 12.57
C GLY A 371 -11.61 -12.53 11.22
N GLY A 372 -11.03 -11.36 10.95
CA GLY A 372 -11.13 -10.67 9.67
C GLY A 372 -10.12 -11.13 8.62
N PHE A 373 -9.10 -11.89 8.99
CA PHE A 373 -8.02 -12.27 8.07
C PHE A 373 -8.49 -13.12 6.88
N PRO A 374 -9.38 -14.12 7.03
CA PRO A 374 -9.89 -14.88 5.88
C PRO A 374 -10.52 -14.00 4.80
N LEU A 375 -11.18 -12.91 5.18
CA LEU A 375 -11.76 -11.96 4.23
C LEU A 375 -10.71 -11.19 3.42
N ARG A 376 -9.46 -11.11 3.90
CA ARG A 376 -8.35 -10.45 3.24
C ARG A 376 -7.69 -11.31 2.16
N ILE A 377 -7.97 -12.61 2.14
CA ILE A 377 -7.45 -13.57 1.16
C ILE A 377 -8.59 -14.35 0.47
N SER A 378 -9.79 -13.76 0.43
CA SER A 378 -11.02 -14.44 -0.04
C SER A 378 -11.23 -14.40 -1.56
N SER A 379 -10.31 -13.83 -2.33
CA SER A 379 -10.38 -13.76 -3.80
C SER A 379 -8.97 -13.70 -4.40
N ASN A 380 -8.85 -14.10 -5.68
CA ASN A 380 -7.58 -14.02 -6.41
C ASN A 380 -7.00 -12.61 -6.38
N SER A 381 -7.83 -11.56 -6.55
CA SER A 381 -7.42 -10.17 -6.46
C SER A 381 -6.78 -9.80 -5.12
N LYS A 382 -7.31 -10.31 -4.02
CA LYS A 382 -6.75 -10.07 -2.68
C LYS A 382 -5.50 -10.90 -2.42
N ILE A 383 -5.48 -12.15 -2.90
CA ILE A 383 -4.32 -13.03 -2.76
C ILE A 383 -3.14 -12.44 -3.54
N ILE A 384 -3.35 -11.95 -4.77
CA ILE A 384 -2.26 -11.42 -5.59
C ILE A 384 -1.60 -10.18 -4.99
N ASP A 385 -2.36 -9.34 -4.24
CA ASP A 385 -1.80 -8.23 -3.50
C ASP A 385 -0.80 -8.69 -2.45
N TYR A 386 -1.13 -9.76 -1.71
CA TYR A 386 -0.24 -10.33 -0.71
C TYR A 386 0.99 -10.98 -1.31
N ILE A 387 0.85 -11.80 -2.35
CA ILE A 387 2.01 -12.47 -2.93
C ILE A 387 2.94 -11.51 -3.67
N ALA A 388 2.41 -10.47 -4.29
CA ALA A 388 3.20 -9.38 -4.85
C ALA A 388 3.99 -8.63 -3.76
N MET A 389 3.36 -8.33 -2.62
CA MET A 389 4.01 -7.74 -1.45
C MET A 389 5.08 -8.68 -0.86
N ILE A 390 4.76 -9.96 -0.67
CA ILE A 390 5.70 -10.98 -0.17
C ILE A 390 6.92 -11.04 -1.07
N GLY A 391 6.71 -11.10 -2.39
CA GLY A 391 7.78 -11.14 -3.37
C GLY A 391 8.61 -9.86 -3.39
N PHE A 392 7.98 -8.70 -3.39
CA PHE A 392 8.67 -7.41 -3.48
C PHE A 392 9.53 -7.13 -2.25
N TYR A 393 8.99 -7.36 -1.05
CA TYR A 393 9.70 -7.13 0.21
C TYR A 393 10.47 -8.35 0.73
N GLN A 394 10.48 -9.47 -0.02
CA GLN A 394 11.18 -10.70 0.33
C GLN A 394 10.77 -11.25 1.70
N LEU A 395 9.47 -11.26 1.96
CA LEU A 395 8.91 -11.86 3.17
C LEU A 395 8.90 -13.40 3.04
N PRO A 396 8.83 -14.13 4.16
CA PRO A 396 8.72 -15.59 4.13
C PRO A 396 7.51 -16.07 3.34
N LEU A 397 7.66 -17.15 2.56
CA LEU A 397 6.55 -17.71 1.76
C LEU A 397 5.37 -18.16 2.60
N ASN A 398 5.60 -18.59 3.84
CA ASN A 398 4.57 -18.96 4.81
C ASN A 398 3.99 -17.75 5.58
N TYR A 399 4.15 -16.52 5.04
CA TYR A 399 3.66 -15.30 5.70
C TYR A 399 2.16 -15.36 6.00
N LEU A 400 1.36 -15.85 5.04
CA LEU A 400 -0.09 -15.99 5.20
C LEU A 400 -0.45 -17.05 6.22
N ASP A 401 0.26 -18.17 6.26
CA ASP A 401 0.02 -19.28 7.19
C ASP A 401 0.30 -18.86 8.63
N THR A 402 1.36 -18.11 8.84
CA THR A 402 1.82 -17.72 10.19
C THR A 402 1.27 -16.39 10.67
N PHE A 403 0.45 -15.69 9.85
CA PHE A 403 -0.02 -14.35 10.19
C PHE A 403 -0.86 -14.33 11.47
N ASN A 404 -1.88 -15.20 11.54
CA ASN A 404 -2.77 -15.27 12.70
C ASN A 404 -2.00 -15.70 13.96
N ASP A 405 -1.14 -16.70 13.88
CA ASP A 405 -0.33 -17.17 15.02
C ASP A 405 0.56 -16.04 15.56
N LYS A 406 1.19 -15.28 14.67
CA LYS A 406 2.01 -14.13 15.05
C LYS A 406 1.20 -13.02 15.72
N VAL A 407 -0.04 -12.77 15.25
CA VAL A 407 -0.96 -11.83 15.91
C VAL A 407 -1.36 -12.34 17.30
N GLU A 408 -1.74 -13.62 17.41
CA GLU A 408 -2.14 -14.23 18.67
C GLU A 408 -1.00 -14.31 19.70
N ALA A 409 0.23 -14.46 19.26
CA ALA A 409 1.40 -14.49 20.13
C ALA A 409 1.74 -13.13 20.77
N VAL A 410 1.29 -12.00 20.20
CA VAL A 410 1.64 -10.65 20.71
C VAL A 410 1.14 -10.43 22.12
N THR A 411 1.99 -9.91 23.00
CA THR A 411 1.69 -9.58 24.39
C THR A 411 1.66 -8.08 24.66
N ILE A 412 1.00 -7.65 25.74
CA ILE A 412 1.01 -6.23 26.19
C ILE A 412 2.44 -5.74 26.41
N LYS A 413 3.30 -6.60 26.99
CA LYS A 413 4.70 -6.28 27.25
C LYS A 413 5.48 -5.99 25.97
N GLU A 414 5.27 -6.80 24.92
CA GLU A 414 5.91 -6.61 23.62
C GLU A 414 5.38 -5.36 22.91
N ILE A 415 4.07 -5.10 22.92
CA ILE A 415 3.50 -3.86 22.39
C ILE A 415 4.12 -2.65 23.06
N LYS A 416 4.12 -2.62 24.41
CA LYS A 416 4.70 -1.52 25.17
C LYS A 416 6.18 -1.32 24.83
N LYS A 417 6.98 -2.39 24.80
CA LYS A 417 8.40 -2.33 24.46
C LYS A 417 8.61 -1.81 23.03
N ALA A 418 7.84 -2.30 22.04
CA ALA A 418 7.95 -1.89 20.66
C ALA A 418 7.58 -0.41 20.48
N PHE A 419 6.47 0.05 21.10
CA PHE A 419 6.07 1.46 21.03
C PHE A 419 7.10 2.38 21.71
N GLN A 420 7.60 2.04 22.89
CA GLN A 420 8.64 2.82 23.58
C GLN A 420 9.94 2.90 22.79
N LYS A 421 10.31 1.83 22.07
CA LYS A 421 11.51 1.79 21.23
C LYS A 421 11.36 2.61 19.94
N ARG A 422 10.17 2.62 19.35
CA ARG A 422 9.96 3.12 17.98
C ARG A 422 9.21 4.43 17.90
N ILE A 423 8.39 4.77 18.87
CA ILE A 423 7.49 5.92 18.82
C ILE A 423 7.93 6.96 19.84
N HIS A 424 8.27 8.14 19.34
CA HIS A 424 8.84 9.25 20.11
C HIS A 424 7.93 10.49 20.02
N PRO A 425 6.87 10.60 20.85
CA PRO A 425 5.89 11.69 20.76
C PRO A 425 6.50 13.08 20.87
N ASP A 426 7.62 13.18 21.60
CA ASP A 426 8.42 14.40 21.81
C ASP A 426 9.24 14.84 20.58
N LYS A 427 9.31 13.99 19.53
CA LYS A 427 10.09 14.26 18.31
C LYS A 427 9.25 14.27 17.04
N MET A 428 7.95 14.03 17.15
CA MET A 428 7.07 13.95 15.98
C MET A 428 6.95 15.29 15.25
N VAL A 429 6.80 15.20 13.94
CA VAL A 429 6.35 16.31 13.11
C VAL A 429 4.84 16.45 13.28
N THR A 430 4.39 17.69 13.41
CA THR A 430 2.98 18.10 13.34
C THR A 430 2.79 19.00 12.14
N VAL A 431 1.80 18.71 11.31
CA VAL A 431 1.37 19.59 10.23
C VAL A 431 -0.10 19.93 10.44
N MET A 432 -0.43 21.21 10.38
CA MET A 432 -1.79 21.72 10.47
C MET A 432 -2.10 22.59 9.26
N VAL A 433 -3.19 22.28 8.56
CA VAL A 433 -3.65 23.03 7.38
C VAL A 433 -5.12 23.38 7.57
N GLY A 434 -5.43 24.67 7.62
CA GLY A 434 -6.77 25.18 7.86
C GLY A 434 -6.77 26.63 8.24
N ARG A 435 -7.92 27.19 8.59
CA ARG A 435 -8.01 28.55 9.14
C ARG A 435 -7.59 28.48 10.61
N LEU A 436 -6.31 28.74 10.85
CA LEU A 436 -5.69 28.66 12.17
C LEU A 436 -5.94 29.97 12.94
N PRO A 437 -6.21 29.92 14.27
CA PRO A 437 -6.19 31.14 15.10
C PRO A 437 -4.82 31.82 14.96
N SER A 438 -4.81 33.14 14.75
CA SER A 438 -3.56 33.92 14.74
C SER A 438 -2.81 33.64 16.04
N SER A 439 -1.53 33.22 15.94
CA SER A 439 -0.65 33.10 17.08
C SER A 439 -0.38 34.49 17.65
N GLY A 440 -1.27 34.98 18.52
CA GLY A 440 -1.10 36.31 19.11
C GLY A 440 -2.42 37.04 19.36
N SER A 441 -3.35 36.47 20.14
CA SER A 441 -4.28 37.28 20.92
C SER A 441 -4.63 36.53 22.21
N SER A 442 -3.72 36.50 23.14
CA SER A 442 -4.08 36.55 24.56
C SER A 442 -4.74 37.91 24.81
N GLY A 443 -5.96 38.06 24.26
CA GLY A 443 -6.80 39.21 24.51
C GLY A 443 -7.25 39.18 25.96
N SER A 444 -6.62 40.02 26.78
CA SER A 444 -7.17 40.49 28.02
C SER A 444 -8.58 41.06 27.76
N GLY A 445 -9.57 40.25 27.89
CA GLY A 445 -10.98 40.68 28.00
C GLY A 445 -11.27 41.07 29.43
N LYS A 446 -10.91 42.28 29.83
CA LYS A 446 -11.59 42.98 30.91
C LYS A 446 -12.89 43.54 30.35
N LYS A 447 -13.96 43.05 30.81
CA LYS A 447 -15.15 43.66 31.48
C LYS A 447 -16.34 42.74 31.34
#